data_e4eec47e2218f8bdc2f1ef6b38831cdc
#
_entry.id   e4eec47e2218f8bdc2f1ef6b38831cdc
#
_cell.length_a   1.000
_cell.length_b   1.000
_cell.length_c   1.000
_cell.angle_alpha   90.00
_cell.angle_beta   90.00
_cell.angle_gamma   90.00
#
_symmetry.space_group_name_H-M   'P 1'
#
loop_
_entity.id
_entity.type
_entity.pdbx_description
1 polymer ?
#
loop_
_entity_poly.entity_id
_entity_poly.type
_entity_poly.pdbx_seq_one_letter_code
_entity_poly.pdbx_strand_id
1 'polypeptide(L)'
;MESSANSQTALMRKVLLVLSFIFCAAFAVAQQLPAAYLKARSDLDAKQYTMAKDGFAPFLVEANYGVLSHYAAFHSAEAALQLGQAPQAIELLSSVKGKIWSKSEEATYLLALAYFQNNQLVEGLQALKGLTSEPMLSKGYRASFEYLQTTSPDFLITHLSEFKENQGFTAALAYVLQQKSIMSAPERGILNQLIQSGTQPALKDKVLDVVAILPFTSSTEQSISSLEANNFLLELYQGIAIEVASLRSKGVAIQLHTFDSKRDLNYLNSLVKDPTVLAADVIVGPIYPEESELISAFAEVQKIPFIHPLSNLGDRFEGNQFSYLFRPSLNSLAAGVVESLKSQGWGKTVAIGYSGSSRDEQLGLLLQSQLEKEGFSLAKVQKVDSKSATTFLQGLGVRRGNRPAVDQVILLSDDPALAQPVFSLMESISTKVPLLVMDSWLGFNFSNYEMLEYANFYFISNNTPKYQSEEMDAFQDLFYEKHLQFPSTNALLGAELMYWIHSNAEFANDFELRPSLDQKGYQPGRLSWGFNFQKVNNNSFSPVFKLESGELIPLN
;
A
#
# COMPACT_ATOMS: atom_id res chain seq x y z
N MET A 1 69.13 -3.01 -26.94
CA MET A 1 68.79 -3.35 -25.54
C MET A 1 67.39 -2.89 -25.15
N GLU A 2 66.68 -2.06 -25.90
CA GLU A 2 65.31 -1.56 -25.55
C GLU A 2 64.14 -2.56 -25.86
N SER A 3 64.39 -3.56 -26.72
CA SER A 3 63.32 -4.51 -27.13
C SER A 3 63.01 -5.58 -26.06
N SER A 4 63.96 -5.92 -25.17
CA SER A 4 63.73 -6.94 -24.14
C SER A 4 63.02 -6.42 -22.87
N ALA A 5 63.20 -5.14 -22.59
CA ALA A 5 62.54 -4.50 -21.42
C ALA A 5 61.04 -4.32 -21.59
N ASN A 6 60.59 -4.01 -22.81
CA ASN A 6 59.16 -3.88 -23.14
C ASN A 6 58.38 -5.22 -23.10
N SER A 7 59.05 -6.33 -23.42
CA SER A 7 58.45 -7.68 -23.37
C SER A 7 58.25 -8.17 -21.94
N GLN A 8 59.18 -7.87 -21.02
CA GLN A 8 59.08 -8.26 -19.62
C GLN A 8 58.03 -7.44 -18.87
N THR A 9 57.89 -6.15 -19.15
CA THR A 9 56.85 -5.29 -18.56
C THR A 9 55.44 -5.65 -19.06
N ALA A 10 55.29 -6.06 -20.33
CA ALA A 10 54.02 -6.55 -20.86
C ALA A 10 53.62 -7.91 -20.26
N LEU A 11 54.60 -8.81 -20.03
CA LEU A 11 54.35 -10.11 -19.39
C LEU A 11 53.97 -9.91 -17.90
N MET A 12 54.68 -9.05 -17.17
CA MET A 12 54.35 -8.72 -15.77
C MET A 12 52.98 -8.10 -15.61
N ARG A 13 52.56 -7.20 -16.51
CA ARG A 13 51.19 -6.64 -16.53
C ARG A 13 50.11 -7.70 -16.78
N LYS A 14 50.35 -8.64 -17.69
CA LYS A 14 49.43 -9.77 -17.95
C LYS A 14 49.32 -10.70 -16.75
N VAL A 15 50.45 -11.01 -16.09
CA VAL A 15 50.47 -11.84 -14.87
C VAL A 15 49.75 -11.13 -13.69
N LEU A 16 49.95 -9.82 -13.52
CA LEU A 16 49.22 -9.02 -12.50
C LEU A 16 47.72 -8.97 -12.78
N LEU A 17 47.31 -8.83 -14.07
CA LEU A 17 45.90 -8.84 -14.46
C LEU A 17 45.25 -10.22 -14.22
N VAL A 18 45.94 -11.31 -14.52
CA VAL A 18 45.45 -12.68 -14.28
C VAL A 18 45.37 -12.95 -12.77
N LEU A 19 46.36 -12.51 -11.98
CA LEU A 19 46.34 -12.63 -10.51
C LEU A 19 45.22 -11.78 -9.88
N SER A 20 44.97 -10.55 -10.39
CA SER A 20 43.84 -9.73 -9.92
C SER A 20 42.49 -10.35 -10.30
N PHE A 21 42.38 -10.98 -11.48
CA PHE A 21 41.15 -11.68 -11.89
C PHE A 21 40.90 -12.96 -11.07
N ILE A 22 41.98 -13.72 -10.74
CA ILE A 22 41.90 -14.89 -9.87
C ILE A 22 41.54 -14.47 -8.43
N PHE A 23 42.08 -13.33 -7.95
CA PHE A 23 41.77 -12.78 -6.63
C PHE A 23 40.32 -12.24 -6.57
N CYS A 24 39.82 -11.57 -7.61
CA CYS A 24 38.42 -11.19 -7.72
C CYS A 24 37.46 -12.39 -7.88
N ALA A 25 37.86 -13.42 -8.61
CA ALA A 25 37.06 -14.64 -8.75
C ALA A 25 36.99 -15.47 -7.45
N ALA A 26 38.03 -15.41 -6.61
CA ALA A 26 38.03 -16.05 -5.29
C ALA A 26 37.12 -15.38 -4.27
N PHE A 27 36.78 -14.09 -4.45
CA PHE A 27 35.79 -13.36 -3.62
C PHE A 27 34.35 -13.43 -4.14
N ALA A 28 34.13 -13.94 -5.35
CA ALA A 28 32.81 -14.08 -5.97
C ALA A 28 32.18 -15.47 -5.78
N VAL A 29 32.67 -16.28 -4.86
CA VAL A 29 31.87 -17.40 -4.35
C VAL A 29 30.88 -16.79 -3.38
N ALA A 30 29.71 -16.34 -3.89
CA ALA A 30 28.56 -16.13 -3.05
C ALA A 30 28.37 -17.41 -2.24
N GLN A 31 28.66 -17.37 -0.94
CA GLN A 31 28.45 -18.50 -0.05
C GLN A 31 26.96 -18.86 -0.15
N GLN A 32 26.63 -19.88 -0.92
CA GLN A 32 25.28 -20.41 -0.92
C GLN A 32 24.97 -20.86 0.50
N LEU A 33 23.87 -20.34 1.05
CA LEU A 33 23.41 -20.75 2.36
C LEU A 33 23.20 -22.28 2.35
N PRO A 34 23.61 -22.99 3.41
CA PRO A 34 23.43 -24.44 3.49
C PRO A 34 21.95 -24.82 3.29
N ALA A 35 21.70 -25.84 2.48
CA ALA A 35 20.33 -26.29 2.19
C ALA A 35 19.53 -26.61 3.46
N ALA A 36 20.19 -27.17 4.49
CA ALA A 36 19.56 -27.43 5.79
C ALA A 36 19.16 -26.13 6.51
N TYR A 37 19.95 -25.05 6.39
CA TYR A 37 19.58 -23.74 6.92
C TYR A 37 18.36 -23.15 6.19
N LEU A 38 18.33 -23.24 4.86
CA LEU A 38 17.19 -22.78 4.05
C LEU A 38 15.91 -23.56 4.37
N LYS A 39 16.05 -24.88 4.64
CA LYS A 39 14.92 -25.69 5.09
C LYS A 39 14.40 -25.21 6.46
N ALA A 40 15.28 -25.01 7.43
CA ALA A 40 14.88 -24.49 8.74
C ALA A 40 14.20 -23.11 8.64
N ARG A 41 14.64 -22.27 7.71
CA ARG A 41 14.00 -20.99 7.42
C ARG A 41 12.59 -21.18 6.85
N SER A 42 12.42 -22.09 5.89
CA SER A 42 11.11 -22.45 5.34
C SER A 42 10.17 -23.03 6.40
N ASP A 43 10.70 -23.85 7.33
CA ASP A 43 9.91 -24.40 8.44
C ASP A 43 9.45 -23.28 9.39
N LEU A 44 10.29 -22.26 9.64
CA LEU A 44 9.94 -21.08 10.44
C LEU A 44 8.81 -20.26 9.76
N ASP A 45 8.96 -19.98 8.47
CA ASP A 45 7.97 -19.24 7.68
C ASP A 45 6.64 -20.01 7.60
N ALA A 46 6.68 -21.34 7.59
CA ALA A 46 5.52 -22.23 7.68
C ALA A 46 4.97 -22.40 9.11
N LYS A 47 5.47 -21.65 10.11
CA LYS A 47 5.10 -21.72 11.53
C LYS A 47 5.34 -23.10 12.18
N GLN A 48 6.21 -23.92 11.62
CA GLN A 48 6.63 -25.20 12.16
C GLN A 48 7.78 -24.98 13.17
N TYR A 49 7.50 -24.27 14.25
CA TYR A 49 8.49 -23.70 15.15
C TYR A 49 9.45 -24.73 15.79
N THR A 50 8.96 -25.92 16.15
CA THR A 50 9.83 -26.98 16.68
C THR A 50 10.83 -27.43 15.65
N MET A 51 10.39 -27.72 14.41
CA MET A 51 11.26 -28.16 13.33
C MET A 51 12.26 -27.07 12.91
N ALA A 52 11.80 -25.80 12.86
CA ALA A 52 12.66 -24.68 12.57
C ALA A 52 13.79 -24.53 13.61
N LYS A 53 13.43 -24.54 14.91
CA LYS A 53 14.39 -24.44 16.01
C LYS A 53 15.44 -25.54 15.95
N ASP A 54 15.02 -26.79 15.81
CA ASP A 54 15.92 -27.95 15.70
C ASP A 54 16.79 -27.87 14.44
N GLY A 55 16.23 -27.38 13.34
CA GLY A 55 16.93 -27.17 12.07
C GLY A 55 18.01 -26.07 12.14
N PHE A 56 17.85 -25.05 12.98
CA PHE A 56 18.88 -24.01 13.18
C PHE A 56 19.97 -24.44 14.16
N ALA A 57 19.72 -25.39 15.05
CA ALA A 57 20.66 -25.81 16.09
C ALA A 57 22.07 -26.16 15.59
N PRO A 58 22.29 -26.87 14.47
CA PRO A 58 23.63 -27.17 13.95
C PRO A 58 24.44 -25.92 13.58
N PHE A 59 23.78 -24.78 13.31
CA PHE A 59 24.41 -23.55 12.81
C PHE A 59 24.77 -22.55 13.94
N LEU A 60 24.52 -22.87 15.19
CA LEU A 60 24.74 -21.94 16.33
C LEU A 60 26.22 -21.73 16.67
N VAL A 61 27.12 -22.56 16.18
CA VAL A 61 28.56 -22.49 16.52
C VAL A 61 29.25 -21.46 15.63
N GLU A 62 29.58 -20.30 16.23
CA GLU A 62 30.19 -19.17 15.52
C GLU A 62 31.53 -19.51 14.87
N ALA A 63 32.38 -20.32 15.52
CA ALA A 63 33.66 -20.77 14.98
C ALA A 63 33.51 -21.51 13.63
N ASN A 64 32.38 -22.16 13.40
CA ASN A 64 32.13 -22.95 12.18
C ASN A 64 31.39 -22.13 11.11
N TYR A 65 30.52 -21.18 11.51
CA TYR A 65 29.57 -20.54 10.62
C TYR A 65 29.65 -19.00 10.61
N GLY A 66 30.54 -18.41 11.42
CA GLY A 66 30.70 -16.95 11.47
C GLY A 66 29.36 -16.22 11.69
N VAL A 67 29.12 -15.19 10.89
CA VAL A 67 27.89 -14.37 10.99
C VAL A 67 26.61 -15.18 10.78
N LEU A 68 26.65 -16.30 10.05
CA LEU A 68 25.47 -17.16 9.87
C LEU A 68 24.97 -17.71 11.21
N SER A 69 25.85 -17.91 12.19
CA SER A 69 25.45 -18.35 13.53
C SER A 69 24.60 -17.31 14.26
N HIS A 70 24.81 -16.01 13.99
CA HIS A 70 23.99 -14.94 14.58
C HIS A 70 22.56 -14.99 14.03
N TYR A 71 22.41 -15.22 12.71
CA TYR A 71 21.10 -15.42 12.10
C TYR A 71 20.42 -16.70 12.60
N ALA A 72 21.19 -17.79 12.78
CA ALA A 72 20.65 -19.03 13.33
C ALA A 72 20.15 -18.85 14.77
N ALA A 73 20.91 -18.14 15.61
CA ALA A 73 20.49 -17.82 16.98
C ALA A 73 19.23 -16.95 16.99
N PHE A 74 19.18 -15.93 16.14
CA PHE A 74 18.02 -15.05 16.02
C PHE A 74 16.76 -15.82 15.61
N HIS A 75 16.79 -16.57 14.52
CA HIS A 75 15.63 -17.33 14.03
C HIS A 75 15.24 -18.49 14.95
N SER A 76 16.22 -19.11 15.61
CA SER A 76 15.94 -20.13 16.64
C SER A 76 15.23 -19.52 17.85
N ALA A 77 15.61 -18.28 18.23
CA ALA A 77 14.95 -17.54 19.31
C ALA A 77 13.54 -17.09 18.95
N GLU A 78 13.33 -16.66 17.68
CA GLU A 78 11.96 -16.38 17.17
C GLU A 78 11.07 -17.62 17.34
N ALA A 79 11.53 -18.80 16.91
CA ALA A 79 10.81 -20.05 17.06
C ALA A 79 10.58 -20.41 18.54
N ALA A 80 11.59 -20.24 19.39
CA ALA A 80 11.50 -20.52 20.83
C ALA A 80 10.44 -19.64 21.53
N LEU A 81 10.36 -18.35 21.19
CA LEU A 81 9.35 -17.44 21.72
C LEU A 81 7.92 -17.85 21.32
N GLN A 82 7.73 -18.27 20.08
CA GLN A 82 6.43 -18.78 19.61
C GLN A 82 6.02 -20.09 20.30
N LEU A 83 7.00 -20.85 20.79
CA LEU A 83 6.77 -22.05 21.60
C LEU A 83 6.63 -21.77 23.10
N GLY A 84 6.68 -20.49 23.54
CA GLY A 84 6.64 -20.12 24.95
C GLY A 84 7.93 -20.44 25.72
N GLN A 85 9.05 -20.68 25.02
CA GLN A 85 10.34 -21.07 25.60
C GLN A 85 11.23 -19.83 25.81
N ALA A 86 10.74 -18.84 26.53
CA ALA A 86 11.42 -17.57 26.74
C ALA A 86 12.84 -17.71 27.35
N PRO A 87 13.12 -18.58 28.34
CA PRO A 87 14.48 -18.76 28.84
C PRO A 87 15.47 -19.18 27.76
N GLN A 88 15.09 -20.08 26.85
CA GLN A 88 15.94 -20.53 25.75
C GLN A 88 16.16 -19.39 24.72
N ALA A 89 15.14 -18.58 24.45
CA ALA A 89 15.30 -17.41 23.59
C ALA A 89 16.27 -16.40 24.19
N ILE A 90 16.23 -16.17 25.51
CA ILE A 90 17.18 -15.29 26.21
C ILE A 90 18.61 -15.81 26.05
N GLU A 91 18.85 -17.10 26.24
CA GLU A 91 20.19 -17.72 26.07
C GLU A 91 20.72 -17.50 24.65
N LEU A 92 19.92 -17.83 23.64
CA LEU A 92 20.27 -17.68 22.21
C LEU A 92 20.60 -16.24 21.86
N LEU A 93 19.75 -15.28 22.22
CA LEU A 93 19.93 -13.87 21.89
C LEU A 93 21.04 -13.22 22.71
N SER A 94 21.27 -13.67 23.94
CA SER A 94 22.40 -13.20 24.75
C SER A 94 23.75 -13.57 24.12
N SER A 95 23.84 -14.68 23.40
CA SER A 95 25.06 -15.09 22.69
C SER A 95 25.46 -14.13 21.56
N VAL A 96 24.53 -13.37 21.01
CA VAL A 96 24.73 -12.39 19.93
C VAL A 96 24.61 -10.94 20.40
N LYS A 97 24.34 -10.71 21.67
CA LYS A 97 24.24 -9.37 22.25
C LYS A 97 25.55 -8.59 22.09
N GLY A 98 25.44 -7.33 21.65
CA GLY A 98 26.59 -6.44 21.45
C GLY A 98 27.43 -6.73 20.19
N LYS A 99 27.08 -7.73 19.38
CA LYS A 99 27.71 -7.97 18.09
C LYS A 99 27.11 -7.07 17.03
N ILE A 100 27.94 -6.60 16.09
CA ILE A 100 27.53 -5.69 15.01
C ILE A 100 27.23 -6.53 13.76
N TRP A 101 25.98 -6.57 13.37
CA TRP A 101 25.47 -7.26 12.17
C TRP A 101 24.12 -6.68 11.75
N SER A 102 23.59 -7.04 10.58
CA SER A 102 22.46 -6.34 9.97
C SER A 102 21.16 -6.40 10.78
N LYS A 103 20.98 -7.38 11.68
CA LYS A 103 19.78 -7.54 12.52
C LYS A 103 20.05 -7.40 14.02
N SER A 104 21.08 -6.62 14.38
CA SER A 104 21.46 -6.43 15.78
C SER A 104 20.38 -5.73 16.60
N GLU A 105 19.66 -4.76 16.03
CA GLU A 105 18.57 -4.07 16.71
C GLU A 105 17.32 -4.97 16.85
N GLU A 106 16.96 -5.70 15.78
CA GLU A 106 15.85 -6.67 15.85
C GLU A 106 16.14 -7.77 16.89
N ALA A 107 17.40 -8.24 16.98
CA ALA A 107 17.80 -9.20 17.99
C ALA A 107 17.71 -8.60 19.41
N THR A 108 18.07 -7.34 19.58
CA THR A 108 17.93 -6.62 20.83
C THR A 108 16.47 -6.46 21.25
N TYR A 109 15.61 -6.12 20.28
CA TYR A 109 14.16 -6.05 20.51
C TYR A 109 13.58 -7.41 20.89
N LEU A 110 13.96 -8.47 20.16
CA LEU A 110 13.49 -9.83 20.43
C LEU A 110 13.96 -10.33 21.82
N LEU A 111 15.17 -9.93 22.23
CA LEU A 111 15.69 -10.21 23.58
C LEU A 111 14.85 -9.51 24.66
N ALA A 112 14.43 -8.28 24.43
CA ALA A 112 13.54 -7.58 25.34
C ALA A 112 12.19 -8.31 25.47
N LEU A 113 11.61 -8.75 24.36
CA LEU A 113 10.37 -9.55 24.36
C LEU A 113 10.55 -10.86 25.14
N ALA A 114 11.70 -11.53 24.97
CA ALA A 114 12.00 -12.76 25.71
C ALA A 114 12.06 -12.51 27.22
N TYR A 115 12.69 -11.42 27.65
CA TYR A 115 12.70 -11.01 29.05
C TYR A 115 11.29 -10.71 29.58
N PHE A 116 10.49 -9.96 28.82
CA PHE A 116 9.10 -9.66 29.21
C PHE A 116 8.27 -10.94 29.36
N GLN A 117 8.32 -11.86 28.38
CA GLN A 117 7.61 -13.14 28.46
C GLN A 117 8.10 -14.00 29.65
N ASN A 118 9.36 -13.84 30.06
CA ASN A 118 9.92 -14.51 31.22
C ASN A 118 9.66 -13.76 32.54
N ASN A 119 8.80 -12.74 32.53
CA ASN A 119 8.49 -11.88 33.67
C ASN A 119 9.70 -11.13 34.27
N GLN A 120 10.73 -10.91 33.46
CA GLN A 120 11.94 -10.14 33.79
C GLN A 120 11.80 -8.71 33.24
N LEU A 121 10.87 -7.94 33.84
CA LEU A 121 10.43 -6.65 33.29
C LEU A 121 11.57 -5.62 33.24
N VAL A 122 12.44 -5.57 34.26
CA VAL A 122 13.56 -4.62 34.33
C VAL A 122 14.59 -4.94 33.24
N GLU A 123 14.97 -6.20 33.08
CA GLU A 123 15.91 -6.65 32.07
C GLU A 123 15.38 -6.39 30.65
N GLY A 124 14.07 -6.57 30.43
CA GLY A 124 13.42 -6.22 29.17
C GLY A 124 13.53 -4.73 28.85
N LEU A 125 13.20 -3.88 29.82
CA LEU A 125 13.33 -2.42 29.68
C LEU A 125 14.79 -1.98 29.49
N GLN A 126 15.73 -2.63 30.18
CA GLN A 126 17.17 -2.37 29.99
C GLN A 126 17.64 -2.76 28.58
N ALA A 127 17.16 -3.87 28.04
CA ALA A 127 17.50 -4.28 26.67
C ALA A 127 16.99 -3.25 25.65
N LEU A 128 15.78 -2.72 25.82
CA LEU A 128 15.22 -1.69 24.91
C LEU A 128 16.03 -0.40 24.84
N LYS A 129 16.81 -0.06 25.87
CA LYS A 129 17.73 1.09 25.82
C LYS A 129 18.81 0.97 24.71
N GLY A 130 19.02 -0.23 24.19
CA GLY A 130 19.96 -0.48 23.09
C GLY A 130 19.39 -0.22 21.69
N LEU A 131 18.12 0.14 21.58
CA LEU A 131 17.49 0.49 20.31
C LEU A 131 17.81 1.94 19.95
N THR A 132 18.04 2.21 18.66
CA THR A 132 18.42 3.56 18.19
C THR A 132 17.60 4.00 16.97
N SER A 133 17.14 3.07 16.14
CA SER A 133 16.33 3.39 14.97
C SER A 133 14.85 3.65 15.35
N GLU A 134 14.25 4.67 14.75
CA GLU A 134 12.85 5.04 15.00
C GLU A 134 11.87 3.87 14.92
N PRO A 135 11.93 2.98 13.90
CA PRO A 135 11.01 1.83 13.85
C PRO A 135 11.18 0.87 15.02
N MET A 136 12.42 0.68 15.52
CA MET A 136 12.66 -0.22 16.65
C MET A 136 12.33 0.43 17.99
N LEU A 137 12.58 1.73 18.13
CA LEU A 137 12.18 2.51 19.32
C LEU A 137 10.64 2.45 19.48
N SER A 138 9.89 2.69 18.43
CA SER A 138 8.43 2.64 18.45
C SER A 138 7.92 1.25 18.87
N LYS A 139 8.47 0.17 18.28
CA LYS A 139 8.15 -1.22 18.68
C LYS A 139 8.50 -1.49 20.15
N GLY A 140 9.64 -0.98 20.60
CA GLY A 140 10.08 -1.12 22.00
C GLY A 140 9.15 -0.40 22.98
N TYR A 141 8.69 0.80 22.63
CA TYR A 141 7.74 1.55 23.46
C TYR A 141 6.39 0.83 23.57
N ARG A 142 5.89 0.30 22.44
CA ARG A 142 4.67 -0.51 22.45
C ARG A 142 4.80 -1.75 23.31
N ALA A 143 5.86 -2.53 23.11
CA ALA A 143 6.10 -3.72 23.93
C ALA A 143 6.17 -3.36 25.42
N SER A 144 6.84 -2.27 25.78
CA SER A 144 6.87 -1.78 27.17
C SER A 144 5.46 -1.53 27.72
N PHE A 145 4.62 -0.83 26.96
CA PHE A 145 3.24 -0.59 27.39
C PHE A 145 2.45 -1.89 27.56
N GLU A 146 2.47 -2.76 26.55
CA GLU A 146 1.69 -4.01 26.54
C GLU A 146 2.01 -4.88 27.76
N TYR A 147 3.28 -5.04 28.10
CA TYR A 147 3.69 -5.86 29.23
C TYR A 147 3.53 -5.17 30.59
N LEU A 148 3.54 -3.84 30.64
CA LEU A 148 3.51 -3.09 31.88
C LEU A 148 2.12 -2.59 32.29
N GLN A 149 1.16 -2.50 31.38
CA GLN A 149 -0.20 -1.98 31.66
C GLN A 149 -0.98 -2.77 32.72
N THR A 150 -0.56 -3.99 33.03
CA THR A 150 -1.13 -4.84 34.10
C THR A 150 -0.24 -4.92 35.34
N THR A 151 0.88 -4.19 35.33
CA THR A 151 1.86 -4.22 36.43
C THR A 151 1.39 -3.30 37.58
N SER A 152 1.85 -3.56 38.80
CA SER A 152 1.47 -2.73 39.95
C SER A 152 1.98 -1.29 39.81
N PRO A 153 1.19 -0.27 40.20
CA PRO A 153 1.64 1.10 40.24
C PRO A 153 2.94 1.31 41.01
N ASP A 154 3.14 0.62 42.11
CA ASP A 154 4.32 0.74 42.96
C ASP A 154 5.59 0.32 42.25
N PHE A 155 5.55 -0.75 41.45
CA PHE A 155 6.68 -1.13 40.59
C PHE A 155 7.02 -0.02 39.59
N LEU A 156 6.02 0.49 38.88
CA LEU A 156 6.22 1.53 37.86
C LEU A 156 6.73 2.84 38.47
N ILE A 157 6.19 3.26 39.61
CA ILE A 157 6.64 4.46 40.34
C ILE A 157 8.10 4.30 40.79
N THR A 158 8.45 3.13 41.33
CA THR A 158 9.82 2.84 41.80
C THR A 158 10.84 2.96 40.67
N HIS A 159 10.50 2.52 39.47
CA HIS A 159 11.40 2.51 38.32
C HIS A 159 11.25 3.73 37.39
N LEU A 160 10.38 4.70 37.73
CA LEU A 160 10.14 5.87 36.88
C LEU A 160 11.39 6.67 36.57
N SER A 161 12.25 6.92 37.56
CA SER A 161 13.48 7.68 37.35
C SER A 161 14.44 7.01 36.36
N GLU A 162 14.42 5.69 36.29
CA GLU A 162 15.31 4.90 35.45
C GLU A 162 14.81 4.78 33.99
N PHE A 163 13.49 4.72 33.80
CA PHE A 163 12.86 4.45 32.50
C PHE A 163 11.96 5.56 31.99
N LYS A 164 12.05 6.78 32.54
CA LYS A 164 11.23 7.93 32.12
C LYS A 164 11.36 8.30 30.63
N GLU A 165 12.47 7.97 29.98
CA GLU A 165 12.68 8.19 28.55
C GLU A 165 11.98 7.14 27.68
N ASN A 166 11.53 6.02 28.25
CA ASN A 166 10.76 5.02 27.55
C ASN A 166 9.28 5.44 27.56
N GLN A 167 8.80 5.92 26.41
CA GLN A 167 7.43 6.43 26.29
C GLN A 167 6.36 5.36 26.61
N GLY A 168 6.60 4.09 26.25
CA GLY A 168 5.70 2.99 26.61
C GLY A 168 5.62 2.74 28.10
N PHE A 169 6.73 2.91 28.82
CA PHE A 169 6.76 2.80 30.28
C PHE A 169 5.97 3.95 30.94
N THR A 170 6.19 5.19 30.53
CA THR A 170 5.48 6.33 31.09
C THR A 170 3.99 6.30 30.77
N ALA A 171 3.62 5.83 29.60
CA ALA A 171 2.23 5.60 29.21
C ALA A 171 1.55 4.49 30.04
N ALA A 172 2.24 3.38 30.28
CA ALA A 172 1.74 2.31 31.13
C ALA A 172 1.50 2.81 32.58
N LEU A 173 2.43 3.60 33.11
CA LEU A 173 2.25 4.22 34.43
C LEU A 173 1.04 5.17 34.45
N ALA A 174 0.89 6.05 33.46
CA ALA A 174 -0.26 6.93 33.37
C ALA A 174 -1.57 6.14 33.28
N TYR A 175 -1.61 5.10 32.44
CA TYR A 175 -2.76 4.22 32.28
C TYR A 175 -3.14 3.51 33.60
N VAL A 176 -2.18 2.88 34.27
CA VAL A 176 -2.43 2.15 35.52
C VAL A 176 -2.88 3.10 36.64
N LEU A 177 -2.34 4.32 36.71
CA LEU A 177 -2.79 5.33 37.68
C LEU A 177 -4.23 5.79 37.38
N GLN A 178 -4.59 5.98 36.12
CA GLN A 178 -5.95 6.40 35.72
C GLN A 178 -7.01 5.34 36.06
N GLN A 179 -6.65 4.05 36.06
CA GLN A 179 -7.57 2.96 36.43
C GLN A 179 -7.83 2.87 37.94
N LYS A 180 -7.08 3.58 38.78
CA LYS A 180 -7.28 3.57 40.23
C LYS A 180 -8.52 4.38 40.62
N SER A 181 -9.45 3.77 41.30
CA SER A 181 -10.62 4.46 41.88
C SER A 181 -10.25 5.49 42.96
N ILE A 182 -9.15 5.28 43.67
CA ILE A 182 -8.61 6.19 44.69
C ILE A 182 -7.10 6.33 44.47
N MET A 183 -6.63 7.54 44.22
CA MET A 183 -5.23 7.87 44.12
C MET A 183 -4.76 8.69 45.33
N SER A 184 -3.56 8.43 45.80
CA SER A 184 -2.88 9.25 46.80
C SER A 184 -2.44 10.60 46.18
N ALA A 185 -2.10 11.56 47.05
CA ALA A 185 -1.61 12.89 46.55
C ALA A 185 -0.30 12.78 45.72
N PRO A 186 0.70 11.94 46.09
CA PRO A 186 1.88 11.72 45.25
C PRO A 186 1.53 11.11 43.89
N GLU A 187 0.66 10.11 43.80
CA GLU A 187 0.25 9.48 42.55
C GLU A 187 -0.43 10.48 41.62
N ARG A 188 -1.33 11.33 42.16
CA ARG A 188 -1.93 12.43 41.37
C ARG A 188 -0.88 13.42 40.87
N GLY A 189 0.14 13.73 41.68
CA GLY A 189 1.24 14.58 41.28
C GLY A 189 2.02 13.99 40.10
N ILE A 190 2.34 12.70 40.18
CA ILE A 190 3.03 11.97 39.10
C ILE A 190 2.18 11.95 37.81
N LEU A 191 0.89 11.59 37.93
CA LEU A 191 0.00 11.55 36.77
C LEU A 191 -0.12 12.93 36.09
N ASN A 192 -0.30 14.00 36.88
CA ASN A 192 -0.36 15.35 36.35
C ASN A 192 0.93 15.76 35.63
N GLN A 193 2.09 15.38 36.18
CA GLN A 193 3.39 15.65 35.57
C GLN A 193 3.54 14.90 34.25
N LEU A 194 3.14 13.64 34.18
CA LEU A 194 3.15 12.84 32.94
C LEU A 194 2.24 13.45 31.87
N ILE A 195 1.03 13.88 32.22
CA ILE A 195 0.10 14.55 31.31
C ILE A 195 0.65 15.89 30.82
N GLN A 196 1.23 16.71 31.68
CA GLN A 196 1.78 18.02 31.33
C GLN A 196 3.04 17.93 30.46
N SER A 197 3.84 16.86 30.60
CA SER A 197 5.05 16.66 29.79
C SER A 197 4.78 16.24 28.35
N GLY A 198 3.51 16.12 27.96
CA GLY A 198 3.13 15.72 26.60
C GLY A 198 3.54 14.29 26.22
N THR A 199 3.96 13.50 27.20
CA THR A 199 4.41 12.11 27.05
C THR A 199 3.25 11.11 27.07
N GLN A 200 2.09 11.50 26.55
CA GLN A 200 1.13 10.48 26.10
C GLN A 200 1.45 10.19 24.64
N PRO A 201 2.19 9.14 24.31
CA PRO A 201 2.04 8.58 23.00
C PRO A 201 0.60 8.10 22.94
N ALA A 202 -0.12 8.41 21.87
CA ALA A 202 -1.28 7.65 21.48
C ALA A 202 -0.75 6.24 21.18
N LEU A 203 -0.70 5.39 22.19
CA LEU A 203 -0.27 4.01 22.01
C LEU A 203 -1.37 3.33 21.23
N LYS A 204 -1.06 2.95 20.02
CA LYS A 204 -1.96 2.24 19.16
C LYS A 204 -2.31 0.92 19.83
N ASP A 205 -3.56 0.66 20.02
CA ASP A 205 -4.04 -0.63 20.50
C ASP A 205 -4.06 -1.65 19.34
N LYS A 206 -4.64 -2.84 19.58
CA LYS A 206 -4.74 -3.89 18.53
C LYS A 206 -5.94 -3.72 17.62
N VAL A 207 -6.68 -2.64 17.75
CA VAL A 207 -7.83 -2.32 16.93
C VAL A 207 -7.36 -1.39 15.81
N LEU A 208 -7.67 -1.72 14.58
CA LEU A 208 -7.40 -0.86 13.44
C LEU A 208 -8.47 0.25 13.39
N ASP A 209 -8.10 1.46 13.79
CA ASP A 209 -8.97 2.63 13.77
C ASP A 209 -8.89 3.35 12.43
N VAL A 210 -9.93 3.21 11.62
CA VAL A 210 -10.06 3.87 10.33
C VAL A 210 -10.97 5.07 10.45
N VAL A 211 -10.49 6.25 10.09
CA VAL A 211 -11.26 7.49 10.03
C VAL A 211 -11.61 7.81 8.58
N ALA A 212 -12.89 7.77 8.24
CA ALA A 212 -13.39 8.20 6.94
C ALA A 212 -13.89 9.66 7.03
N ILE A 213 -13.24 10.56 6.30
CA ILE A 213 -13.65 11.97 6.20
C ILE A 213 -14.18 12.20 4.79
N LEU A 214 -15.51 12.32 4.64
CA LEU A 214 -16.15 12.41 3.34
C LEU A 214 -17.10 13.61 3.30
N PRO A 215 -17.16 14.36 2.19
CA PRO A 215 -18.00 15.56 2.07
C PRO A 215 -19.44 15.20 1.69
N PHE A 216 -20.18 14.58 2.60
CA PHE A 216 -21.58 14.17 2.37
C PHE A 216 -22.52 15.36 2.19
N THR A 217 -22.26 16.46 2.90
CA THR A 217 -23.04 17.69 2.79
C THR A 217 -22.15 18.86 2.36
N SER A 218 -22.79 19.93 1.89
CA SER A 218 -22.10 21.19 1.65
C SER A 218 -22.64 22.23 2.61
N SER A 219 -21.76 23.00 3.22
CA SER A 219 -22.15 24.11 4.11
C SER A 219 -22.97 25.21 3.41
N THR A 220 -22.88 25.26 2.06
CA THR A 220 -23.51 26.30 1.23
C THR A 220 -24.75 25.84 0.47
N GLU A 221 -24.96 24.52 0.31
CA GLU A 221 -26.07 23.99 -0.50
C GLU A 221 -26.83 22.89 0.24
N GLN A 222 -28.03 23.21 0.71
CA GLN A 222 -28.96 22.26 1.35
C GLN A 222 -30.09 21.84 0.40
N SER A 223 -29.82 21.64 -0.89
CA SER A 223 -30.83 21.25 -1.85
C SER A 223 -30.80 19.71 -2.11
N ILE A 224 -31.95 19.15 -2.50
CA ILE A 224 -32.07 17.74 -2.91
C ILE A 224 -31.13 17.43 -4.08
N SER A 225 -30.94 18.40 -4.99
CA SER A 225 -30.01 18.26 -6.12
C SER A 225 -28.53 18.13 -5.70
N SER A 226 -28.14 18.70 -4.56
CA SER A 226 -26.77 18.52 -4.04
C SER A 226 -26.56 17.13 -3.44
N LEU A 227 -27.59 16.51 -2.87
CA LEU A 227 -27.57 15.12 -2.41
C LEU A 227 -27.44 14.15 -3.58
N GLU A 228 -28.18 14.38 -4.68
CA GLU A 228 -28.06 13.57 -5.90
C GLU A 228 -26.66 13.69 -6.53
N ALA A 229 -26.10 14.90 -6.57
CA ALA A 229 -24.75 15.12 -7.09
C ALA A 229 -23.66 14.42 -6.28
N ASN A 230 -23.89 14.17 -4.98
CA ASN A 230 -22.95 13.52 -4.08
C ASN A 230 -23.27 12.02 -3.83
N ASN A 231 -24.20 11.44 -4.58
CA ASN A 231 -24.62 10.05 -4.38
C ASN A 231 -23.44 9.06 -4.47
N PHE A 232 -22.46 9.33 -5.32
CA PHE A 232 -21.27 8.51 -5.45
C PHE A 232 -20.45 8.39 -4.14
N LEU A 233 -20.50 9.39 -3.27
CA LEU A 233 -19.84 9.35 -1.95
C LEU A 233 -20.59 8.45 -0.99
N LEU A 234 -21.91 8.49 -1.02
CA LEU A 234 -22.73 7.58 -0.24
C LEU A 234 -22.52 6.14 -0.67
N GLU A 235 -22.44 5.90 -1.96
CA GLU A 235 -22.14 4.58 -2.52
C GLU A 235 -20.74 4.09 -2.09
N LEU A 236 -19.71 4.94 -2.19
CA LEU A 236 -18.36 4.63 -1.71
C LEU A 236 -18.39 4.24 -0.22
N TYR A 237 -19.08 5.05 0.59
CA TYR A 237 -19.22 4.81 2.02
C TYR A 237 -19.99 3.50 2.33
N GLN A 238 -21.02 3.18 1.58
CA GLN A 238 -21.78 1.93 1.72
C GLN A 238 -20.84 0.73 1.51
N GLY A 239 -19.98 0.78 0.48
CA GLY A 239 -18.98 -0.25 0.24
C GLY A 239 -17.98 -0.38 1.40
N ILE A 240 -17.45 0.74 1.89
CA ILE A 240 -16.57 0.79 3.07
C ILE A 240 -17.26 0.14 4.29
N ALA A 241 -18.48 0.55 4.59
CA ALA A 241 -19.21 0.10 5.77
C ALA A 241 -19.55 -1.41 5.72
N ILE A 242 -19.92 -1.92 4.54
CA ILE A 242 -20.19 -3.36 4.36
C ILE A 242 -18.93 -4.17 4.59
N GLU A 243 -17.80 -3.75 4.01
CA GLU A 243 -16.55 -4.50 4.17
C GLU A 243 -16.05 -4.47 5.61
N VAL A 244 -16.13 -3.34 6.31
CA VAL A 244 -15.82 -3.28 7.74
C VAL A 244 -16.70 -4.23 8.55
N ALA A 245 -18.00 -4.30 8.25
CA ALA A 245 -18.90 -5.23 8.91
C ALA A 245 -18.54 -6.71 8.60
N SER A 246 -18.14 -7.00 7.36
CA SER A 246 -17.66 -8.33 6.94
C SER A 246 -16.37 -8.70 7.69
N LEU A 247 -15.40 -7.81 7.78
CA LEU A 247 -14.15 -8.03 8.52
C LEU A 247 -14.41 -8.28 10.00
N ARG A 248 -15.28 -7.49 10.63
CA ARG A 248 -15.68 -7.71 12.04
C ARG A 248 -16.34 -9.07 12.25
N SER A 249 -17.19 -9.51 11.34
CA SER A 249 -17.83 -10.84 11.43
C SER A 249 -16.83 -11.99 11.37
N LYS A 250 -15.67 -11.76 10.74
CA LYS A 250 -14.53 -12.69 10.67
C LYS A 250 -13.57 -12.56 11.86
N GLY A 251 -13.90 -11.74 12.87
CA GLY A 251 -13.11 -11.55 14.07
C GLY A 251 -11.98 -10.53 13.95
N VAL A 252 -11.95 -9.73 12.89
CA VAL A 252 -10.97 -8.64 12.75
C VAL A 252 -11.32 -7.51 13.70
N ALA A 253 -10.36 -7.10 14.52
CA ALA A 253 -10.50 -5.95 15.40
C ALA A 253 -10.30 -4.65 14.57
N ILE A 254 -11.41 -4.06 14.11
CA ILE A 254 -11.42 -2.85 13.29
C ILE A 254 -12.56 -1.93 13.70
N GLN A 255 -12.30 -0.63 13.78
CA GLN A 255 -13.32 0.41 13.97
C GLN A 255 -13.33 1.37 12.78
N LEU A 256 -14.52 1.83 12.44
CA LEU A 256 -14.75 2.86 11.43
C LEU A 256 -15.39 4.06 12.10
N HIS A 257 -14.72 5.18 12.06
CA HIS A 257 -15.19 6.49 12.49
C HIS A 257 -15.47 7.34 11.26
N THR A 258 -16.63 7.95 11.18
CA THR A 258 -17.05 8.68 9.99
C THR A 258 -17.36 10.11 10.32
N PHE A 259 -16.76 11.03 9.56
CA PHE A 259 -16.98 12.46 9.66
C PHE A 259 -17.40 13.05 8.32
N ASP A 260 -18.32 14.01 8.36
CA ASP A 260 -18.67 14.81 7.20
C ASP A 260 -17.79 16.06 7.18
N SER A 261 -16.96 16.22 6.15
CA SER A 261 -16.11 17.42 6.02
C SER A 261 -16.90 18.71 5.74
N LYS A 262 -18.15 18.57 5.26
CA LYS A 262 -19.06 19.67 4.90
C LYS A 262 -18.51 20.60 3.81
N ARG A 263 -17.41 20.21 3.16
CA ARG A 263 -16.63 21.08 2.26
C ARG A 263 -16.24 22.42 2.91
N ASP A 264 -15.93 22.38 4.20
CA ASP A 264 -15.58 23.54 5.00
C ASP A 264 -14.20 23.37 5.62
N LEU A 265 -13.21 24.11 5.09
CA LEU A 265 -11.83 24.06 5.56
C LEU A 265 -11.66 24.51 7.01
N ASN A 266 -12.51 25.45 7.52
CA ASN A 266 -12.43 25.88 8.91
C ASN A 266 -12.90 24.76 9.85
N TYR A 267 -13.99 24.09 9.46
CA TYR A 267 -14.46 22.91 10.18
C TYR A 267 -13.42 21.80 10.15
N LEU A 268 -12.83 21.52 8.99
CA LEU A 268 -11.80 20.48 8.83
C LEU A 268 -10.55 20.80 9.68
N ASN A 269 -10.13 22.07 9.75
CA ASN A 269 -9.05 22.51 10.64
C ASN A 269 -9.37 22.31 12.13
N SER A 270 -10.63 22.31 12.51
CA SER A 270 -11.04 21.95 13.88
C SER A 270 -11.09 20.43 14.06
N LEU A 271 -11.54 19.70 13.04
CA LEU A 271 -11.68 18.24 13.05
C LEU A 271 -10.35 17.52 13.21
N VAL A 272 -9.26 18.01 12.60
CA VAL A 272 -7.92 17.41 12.77
C VAL A 272 -7.37 17.51 14.20
N LYS A 273 -8.07 18.22 15.09
CA LYS A 273 -7.76 18.29 16.53
C LYS A 273 -8.64 17.38 17.37
N ASP A 274 -9.62 16.73 16.76
CA ASP A 274 -10.47 15.76 17.44
C ASP A 274 -9.65 14.57 17.91
N PRO A 275 -9.81 14.12 19.17
CA PRO A 275 -9.05 12.97 19.69
C PRO A 275 -9.19 11.70 18.85
N THR A 276 -10.35 11.47 18.22
CA THR A 276 -10.58 10.31 17.35
C THR A 276 -9.75 10.40 16.08
N VAL A 277 -9.62 11.60 15.49
CA VAL A 277 -8.81 11.81 14.28
C VAL A 277 -7.31 11.73 14.59
N LEU A 278 -6.91 12.26 15.76
CA LEU A 278 -5.52 12.18 16.24
C LEU A 278 -5.09 10.73 16.58
N ALA A 279 -6.03 9.90 16.98
CA ALA A 279 -5.80 8.49 17.31
C ALA A 279 -5.94 7.54 16.11
N ALA A 280 -6.31 8.04 14.93
CA ALA A 280 -6.51 7.22 13.74
C ALA A 280 -5.24 6.47 13.33
N ASP A 281 -5.43 5.24 12.87
CA ASP A 281 -4.36 4.45 12.22
C ASP A 281 -4.29 4.72 10.72
N VAL A 282 -5.45 4.97 10.11
CA VAL A 282 -5.58 5.28 8.68
C VAL A 282 -6.70 6.31 8.48
N ILE A 283 -6.46 7.29 7.63
CA ILE A 283 -7.47 8.28 7.22
C ILE A 283 -7.84 8.04 5.75
N VAL A 284 -9.11 7.89 5.46
CA VAL A 284 -9.68 7.77 4.11
C VAL A 284 -10.42 9.04 3.73
N GLY A 285 -10.03 9.67 2.62
CA GLY A 285 -10.59 10.97 2.24
C GLY A 285 -10.07 12.13 3.12
N PRO A 286 -10.46 13.36 2.87
CA PRO A 286 -11.49 13.79 1.92
C PRO A 286 -11.04 13.68 0.46
N ILE A 287 -11.94 14.10 -0.47
CA ILE A 287 -11.71 13.91 -1.91
C ILE A 287 -11.51 15.22 -2.69
N TYR A 288 -11.91 16.34 -2.16
CA TYR A 288 -11.71 17.61 -2.85
C TYR A 288 -10.29 18.14 -2.64
N PRO A 289 -9.71 18.82 -3.66
CA PRO A 289 -8.29 19.17 -3.65
C PRO A 289 -7.81 19.90 -2.41
N GLU A 290 -8.51 20.97 -2.03
CA GLU A 290 -8.11 21.84 -0.91
C GLU A 290 -8.21 21.10 0.44
N GLU A 291 -9.24 20.28 0.62
CA GLU A 291 -9.40 19.43 1.81
C GLU A 291 -8.35 18.33 1.87
N SER A 292 -8.05 17.71 0.71
CA SER A 292 -7.04 16.66 0.60
C SER A 292 -5.64 17.17 0.89
N GLU A 293 -5.30 18.38 0.45
CA GLU A 293 -4.02 19.04 0.77
C GLU A 293 -3.88 19.30 2.28
N LEU A 294 -4.95 19.75 2.95
CA LEU A 294 -4.95 19.96 4.40
C LEU A 294 -4.72 18.65 5.16
N ILE A 295 -5.47 17.59 4.81
CA ILE A 295 -5.33 16.29 5.48
C ILE A 295 -4.00 15.62 5.12
N SER A 296 -3.50 15.77 3.89
CA SER A 296 -2.17 15.29 3.52
C SER A 296 -1.08 15.94 4.38
N ALA A 297 -1.11 17.26 4.55
CA ALA A 297 -0.16 17.96 5.41
C ALA A 297 -0.27 17.51 6.89
N PHE A 298 -1.47 17.29 7.38
CA PHE A 298 -1.71 16.75 8.72
C PHE A 298 -1.15 15.33 8.85
N ALA A 299 -1.41 14.47 7.88
CA ALA A 299 -0.94 13.08 7.81
C ALA A 299 0.58 12.97 7.88
N GLU A 300 1.31 13.82 7.14
CA GLU A 300 2.77 13.87 7.17
C GLU A 300 3.31 14.26 8.56
N VAL A 301 2.67 15.22 9.23
CA VAL A 301 3.07 15.66 10.58
C VAL A 301 2.80 14.59 11.63
N GLN A 302 1.62 13.95 11.56
CA GLN A 302 1.19 12.94 12.53
C GLN A 302 1.70 11.53 12.21
N LYS A 303 2.29 11.32 11.02
CA LYS A 303 2.71 10.00 10.50
C LYS A 303 1.52 9.01 10.41
N ILE A 304 0.35 9.50 10.03
CA ILE A 304 -0.86 8.70 9.84
C ILE A 304 -1.08 8.51 8.33
N PRO A 305 -1.18 7.28 7.81
CA PRO A 305 -1.51 7.05 6.42
C PRO A 305 -2.82 7.73 6.01
N PHE A 306 -2.75 8.64 5.03
CA PHE A 306 -3.89 9.25 4.36
C PHE A 306 -4.08 8.62 2.99
N ILE A 307 -5.29 8.17 2.69
CA ILE A 307 -5.62 7.53 1.42
C ILE A 307 -6.68 8.34 0.69
N HIS A 308 -6.30 8.86 -0.47
CA HIS A 308 -7.24 9.48 -1.38
C HIS A 308 -7.91 8.40 -2.25
N PRO A 309 -9.24 8.16 -2.10
CA PRO A 309 -9.88 6.99 -2.70
C PRO A 309 -10.15 7.11 -4.21
N LEU A 310 -10.28 8.31 -4.76
CA LEU A 310 -10.88 8.54 -6.08
C LEU A 310 -9.96 9.21 -7.11
N SER A 311 -8.92 9.95 -6.69
CA SER A 311 -8.09 10.73 -7.61
C SER A 311 -7.05 9.88 -8.35
N ASN A 312 -6.76 10.28 -9.58
CA ASN A 312 -5.59 9.86 -10.36
C ASN A 312 -4.49 10.93 -10.40
N LEU A 313 -4.73 12.11 -9.83
CA LEU A 313 -3.82 13.25 -9.82
C LEU A 313 -2.83 13.11 -8.66
N GLY A 314 -1.65 12.55 -8.95
CA GLY A 314 -0.63 12.22 -7.95
C GLY A 314 0.38 13.32 -7.66
N ASP A 315 0.48 14.32 -8.51
CA ASP A 315 1.43 15.44 -8.42
C ASP A 315 1.32 16.23 -7.11
N ARG A 316 0.12 16.32 -6.53
CA ARG A 316 -0.14 17.00 -5.26
C ARG A 316 0.47 16.33 -4.03
N PHE A 317 0.75 15.03 -4.14
CA PHE A 317 1.31 14.21 -3.06
C PHE A 317 2.74 13.77 -3.36
N GLU A 318 3.34 14.33 -4.40
CA GLU A 318 4.72 14.01 -4.78
C GLU A 318 5.68 14.41 -3.64
N GLY A 319 6.48 13.44 -3.21
CA GLY A 319 7.41 13.62 -2.08
C GLY A 319 6.82 13.34 -0.69
N ASN A 320 5.50 13.21 -0.55
CA ASN A 320 4.83 12.84 0.69
C ASN A 320 5.04 11.36 1.00
N GLN A 321 5.27 11.02 2.27
CA GLN A 321 5.52 9.64 2.72
C GLN A 321 4.24 8.94 3.18
N PHE A 322 3.30 9.68 3.74
CA PHE A 322 2.08 9.16 4.36
C PHE A 322 0.81 9.41 3.53
N SER A 323 0.93 9.95 2.31
CA SER A 323 -0.21 10.21 1.44
C SER A 323 -0.23 9.26 0.25
N TYR A 324 -1.34 8.56 0.06
CA TYR A 324 -1.50 7.50 -0.94
C TYR A 324 -2.68 7.78 -1.88
N LEU A 325 -2.52 7.48 -3.16
CA LEU A 325 -3.62 7.38 -4.12
C LEU A 325 -4.05 5.91 -4.25
N PHE A 326 -5.29 5.61 -3.91
CA PHE A 326 -5.80 4.25 -4.07
C PHE A 326 -5.93 3.84 -5.55
N ARG A 327 -6.25 4.80 -6.42
CA ARG A 327 -6.26 4.60 -7.87
C ARG A 327 -4.87 4.76 -8.48
N PRO A 328 -4.65 4.23 -9.69
CA PRO A 328 -3.45 4.52 -10.46
C PRO A 328 -3.26 6.03 -10.68
N SER A 329 -2.03 6.52 -10.56
CA SER A 329 -1.70 7.89 -10.97
C SER A 329 -1.77 8.03 -12.50
N LEU A 330 -1.80 9.27 -13.01
CA LEU A 330 -1.73 9.52 -14.45
C LEU A 330 -0.48 8.89 -15.07
N ASN A 331 0.64 8.92 -14.35
CA ASN A 331 1.89 8.28 -14.79
C ASN A 331 1.74 6.75 -14.89
N SER A 332 1.06 6.12 -13.92
CA SER A 332 0.81 4.67 -13.94
C SER A 332 -0.14 4.28 -15.08
N LEU A 333 -1.22 5.06 -15.29
CA LEU A 333 -2.14 4.86 -16.42
C LEU A 333 -1.41 4.98 -17.76
N ALA A 334 -0.61 6.03 -17.93
CA ALA A 334 0.14 6.25 -19.17
C ALA A 334 1.18 5.14 -19.40
N ALA A 335 1.91 4.73 -18.36
CA ALA A 335 2.89 3.64 -18.45
C ALA A 335 2.24 2.33 -18.90
N GLY A 336 1.11 1.95 -18.31
CA GLY A 336 0.36 0.75 -18.69
C GLY A 336 -0.10 0.76 -20.14
N VAL A 337 -0.60 1.91 -20.62
CA VAL A 337 -0.98 2.09 -22.03
C VAL A 337 0.22 1.95 -22.95
N VAL A 338 1.31 2.66 -22.66
CA VAL A 338 2.54 2.64 -23.50
C VAL A 338 3.11 1.22 -23.56
N GLU A 339 3.20 0.52 -22.44
CA GLU A 339 3.69 -0.85 -22.39
C GLU A 339 2.81 -1.80 -23.21
N SER A 340 1.48 -1.68 -23.08
CA SER A 340 0.53 -2.47 -23.88
C SER A 340 0.68 -2.22 -25.37
N LEU A 341 0.79 -0.96 -25.81
CA LEU A 341 0.98 -0.64 -27.23
C LEU A 341 2.30 -1.18 -27.79
N LYS A 342 3.35 -1.20 -26.96
CA LYS A 342 4.66 -1.78 -27.36
C LYS A 342 4.58 -3.30 -27.50
N SER A 343 3.85 -3.98 -26.64
CA SER A 343 3.75 -5.45 -26.63
C SER A 343 2.89 -6.00 -27.78
N GLN A 344 1.88 -5.26 -28.24
CA GLN A 344 0.88 -5.78 -29.18
C GLN A 344 1.30 -5.73 -30.66
N GLY A 345 2.30 -4.92 -31.03
CA GLY A 345 2.79 -4.87 -32.41
C GLY A 345 1.77 -4.39 -33.46
N TRP A 346 0.75 -3.62 -33.07
CA TRP A 346 -0.30 -3.12 -33.97
C TRP A 346 0.18 -2.10 -35.00
N GLY A 347 1.37 -1.56 -34.82
CA GLY A 347 1.94 -0.44 -35.61
C GLY A 347 2.24 0.75 -34.70
N LYS A 348 2.71 1.85 -35.29
CA LYS A 348 3.21 2.98 -34.50
C LYS A 348 2.44 4.29 -34.74
N THR A 349 1.37 4.28 -35.51
CA THR A 349 0.56 5.48 -35.78
C THR A 349 -0.64 5.51 -34.83
N VAL A 350 -0.65 6.47 -33.91
CA VAL A 350 -1.66 6.60 -32.83
C VAL A 350 -2.44 7.90 -33.00
N ALA A 351 -3.73 7.88 -32.68
CA ALA A 351 -4.51 9.11 -32.48
C ALA A 351 -5.07 9.10 -31.03
N ILE A 352 -5.12 10.27 -30.41
CA ILE A 352 -5.62 10.45 -29.04
C ILE A 352 -6.78 11.44 -29.05
N GLY A 353 -7.97 11.00 -28.61
CA GLY A 353 -9.09 11.85 -28.26
C GLY A 353 -9.25 11.89 -26.75
N TYR A 354 -9.48 13.03 -26.14
CA TYR A 354 -9.70 13.15 -24.71
C TYR A 354 -10.87 14.07 -24.38
N SER A 355 -11.59 13.79 -23.31
CA SER A 355 -12.72 14.61 -22.86
C SER A 355 -12.28 15.95 -22.26
N GLY A 356 -13.24 16.78 -21.90
CA GLY A 356 -12.96 18.07 -21.23
C GLY A 356 -12.63 17.96 -19.74
N SER A 357 -12.56 16.75 -19.19
CA SER A 357 -12.17 16.57 -17.77
C SER A 357 -10.67 16.85 -17.59
N SER A 358 -10.29 17.40 -16.43
CA SER A 358 -8.89 17.68 -16.09
C SER A 358 -8.02 16.42 -16.13
N ARG A 359 -8.55 15.28 -15.69
CA ARG A 359 -7.87 13.99 -15.74
C ARG A 359 -7.56 13.57 -17.17
N ASP A 360 -8.57 13.57 -18.03
CA ASP A 360 -8.45 13.06 -19.41
C ASP A 360 -7.54 13.96 -20.27
N GLU A 361 -7.62 15.25 -20.07
CA GLU A 361 -6.74 16.20 -20.76
C GLU A 361 -5.28 16.01 -20.35
N GLN A 362 -4.99 15.95 -19.04
CA GLN A 362 -3.64 15.73 -18.54
C GLN A 362 -3.09 14.35 -18.98
N LEU A 363 -3.91 13.30 -18.89
CA LEU A 363 -3.51 11.96 -19.35
C LEU A 363 -3.25 11.94 -20.87
N GLY A 364 -4.09 12.61 -21.65
CA GLY A 364 -3.92 12.72 -23.10
C GLY A 364 -2.60 13.39 -23.49
N LEU A 365 -2.25 14.50 -22.83
CA LEU A 365 -1.00 15.22 -23.05
C LEU A 365 0.23 14.41 -22.57
N LEU A 366 0.08 13.72 -21.46
CA LEU A 366 1.14 12.83 -20.93
C LEU A 366 1.40 11.67 -21.88
N LEU A 367 0.35 11.01 -22.37
CA LEU A 367 0.45 9.94 -23.38
C LEU A 367 1.09 10.43 -24.68
N GLN A 368 0.72 11.62 -25.15
CA GLN A 368 1.38 12.22 -26.30
C GLN A 368 2.89 12.26 -26.09
N SER A 369 3.34 12.87 -24.99
CA SER A 369 4.76 13.02 -24.69
C SER A 369 5.49 11.68 -24.54
N GLN A 370 4.87 10.70 -23.87
CA GLN A 370 5.51 9.39 -23.65
C GLN A 370 5.56 8.55 -24.92
N LEU A 371 4.49 8.53 -25.72
CA LEU A 371 4.44 7.78 -26.98
C LEU A 371 5.43 8.33 -28.01
N GLU A 372 5.57 9.65 -28.11
CA GLU A 372 6.59 10.29 -29.00
C GLU A 372 8.01 9.86 -28.60
N LYS A 373 8.32 9.80 -27.30
CA LYS A 373 9.62 9.31 -26.78
C LYS A 373 9.89 7.85 -27.13
N GLU A 374 8.84 7.02 -27.17
CA GLU A 374 8.93 5.59 -27.53
C GLU A 374 8.86 5.37 -29.06
N GLY A 375 8.89 6.44 -29.85
CA GLY A 375 8.96 6.39 -31.32
C GLY A 375 7.63 6.06 -31.99
N PHE A 376 6.51 6.36 -31.34
CA PHE A 376 5.19 6.38 -31.97
C PHE A 376 4.96 7.71 -32.71
N SER A 377 4.19 7.64 -33.79
CA SER A 377 3.77 8.81 -34.57
C SER A 377 2.35 9.20 -34.19
N LEU A 378 2.16 10.43 -33.72
CA LEU A 378 0.84 10.95 -33.36
C LEU A 378 0.16 11.55 -34.58
N ALA A 379 -0.82 10.85 -35.13
CA ALA A 379 -1.60 11.34 -36.29
C ALA A 379 -2.51 12.51 -35.90
N LYS A 380 -3.06 12.45 -34.67
CA LYS A 380 -3.95 13.50 -34.14
C LYS A 380 -4.06 13.41 -32.64
N VAL A 381 -4.00 14.54 -31.95
CA VAL A 381 -4.32 14.69 -30.54
C VAL A 381 -5.35 15.79 -30.39
N GLN A 382 -6.54 15.50 -29.88
CA GLN A 382 -7.66 16.42 -29.91
C GLN A 382 -8.62 16.24 -28.74
N LYS A 383 -9.12 17.36 -28.21
CA LYS A 383 -10.27 17.37 -27.33
C LYS A 383 -11.54 16.97 -28.05
N VAL A 384 -12.33 16.07 -27.47
CA VAL A 384 -13.58 15.56 -28.04
C VAL A 384 -14.70 15.59 -27.01
N ASP A 385 -15.93 15.64 -27.49
CA ASP A 385 -17.15 15.55 -26.73
C ASP A 385 -18.16 14.61 -27.41
N SER A 386 -19.35 14.46 -26.85
CA SER A 386 -20.40 13.59 -27.40
C SER A 386 -20.81 13.92 -28.85
N LYS A 387 -20.61 15.16 -29.28
CA LYS A 387 -20.96 15.60 -30.64
C LYS A 387 -19.82 15.42 -31.64
N SER A 388 -18.58 15.48 -31.17
CA SER A 388 -17.37 15.48 -32.04
C SER A 388 -16.63 14.13 -32.04
N ALA A 389 -16.88 13.21 -31.10
CA ALA A 389 -16.14 11.96 -30.98
C ALA A 389 -16.24 11.08 -32.23
N THR A 390 -17.44 10.90 -32.79
CA THR A 390 -17.63 10.14 -34.03
C THR A 390 -17.01 10.81 -35.22
N THR A 391 -17.09 12.15 -35.33
CA THR A 391 -16.44 12.93 -36.38
C THR A 391 -14.92 12.82 -36.30
N PHE A 392 -14.36 12.80 -35.09
CA PHE A 392 -12.94 12.54 -34.84
C PHE A 392 -12.51 11.20 -35.43
N LEU A 393 -13.22 10.10 -35.08
CA LEU A 393 -12.94 8.75 -35.58
C LEU A 393 -13.08 8.66 -37.10
N GLN A 394 -14.15 9.22 -37.66
CA GLN A 394 -14.39 9.24 -39.12
C GLN A 394 -13.30 10.01 -39.85
N GLY A 395 -12.80 11.09 -39.29
CA GLY A 395 -11.67 11.86 -39.81
C GLY A 395 -10.35 11.08 -39.89
N LEU A 396 -10.19 10.05 -39.04
CA LEU A 396 -9.08 9.11 -39.06
C LEU A 396 -9.29 7.92 -40.02
N GLY A 397 -10.38 7.93 -40.80
CA GLY A 397 -10.73 6.84 -41.69
C GLY A 397 -11.44 5.68 -41.03
N VAL A 398 -11.79 5.78 -39.72
CA VAL A 398 -12.58 4.78 -38.97
C VAL A 398 -14.03 4.93 -39.38
N ARG A 399 -14.37 4.39 -40.56
CA ARG A 399 -15.71 4.44 -41.18
C ARG A 399 -15.92 3.29 -42.16
N ARG A 400 -17.17 2.99 -42.47
CA ARG A 400 -17.52 1.91 -43.38
C ARG A 400 -16.81 2.00 -44.74
N GLY A 401 -16.17 0.91 -45.16
CA GLY A 401 -15.53 0.79 -46.47
C GLY A 401 -14.18 1.49 -46.60
N ASN A 402 -13.64 2.09 -45.56
CA ASN A 402 -12.32 2.74 -45.55
C ASN A 402 -11.28 1.93 -44.76
N ARG A 403 -10.01 2.12 -45.13
CA ARG A 403 -8.89 1.69 -44.28
C ARG A 403 -8.53 2.85 -43.35
N PRO A 404 -8.45 2.63 -42.03
CA PRO A 404 -8.01 3.65 -41.08
C PRO A 404 -6.62 4.17 -41.41
N ALA A 405 -6.41 5.46 -41.21
CA ALA A 405 -5.11 6.13 -41.40
C ALA A 405 -4.19 5.98 -40.16
N VAL A 406 -4.66 5.27 -39.14
CA VAL A 406 -3.99 5.02 -37.84
C VAL A 406 -4.01 3.54 -37.52
N ASP A 407 -3.03 3.11 -36.76
CA ASP A 407 -2.91 1.71 -36.32
C ASP A 407 -3.74 1.45 -35.06
N GLN A 408 -3.90 2.44 -34.19
CA GLN A 408 -4.74 2.40 -32.99
C GLN A 408 -5.23 3.79 -32.58
N VAL A 409 -6.32 3.80 -31.81
CA VAL A 409 -6.91 5.03 -31.26
C VAL A 409 -7.05 4.90 -29.75
N ILE A 410 -6.70 5.95 -29.03
CA ILE A 410 -6.94 6.10 -27.60
C ILE A 410 -8.05 7.14 -27.42
N LEU A 411 -9.11 6.81 -26.68
CA LEU A 411 -10.23 7.71 -26.41
C LEU A 411 -10.51 7.77 -24.91
N LEU A 412 -10.07 8.85 -24.28
CA LEU A 412 -10.12 9.05 -22.83
C LEU A 412 -11.41 9.77 -22.45
N SER A 413 -12.34 9.05 -21.86
CA SER A 413 -13.59 9.59 -21.32
C SER A 413 -14.30 8.56 -20.45
N ASP A 414 -14.90 9.02 -19.33
CA ASP A 414 -15.87 8.26 -18.53
C ASP A 414 -17.31 8.70 -18.81
N ASP A 415 -17.55 9.56 -19.81
CA ASP A 415 -18.88 10.08 -20.13
C ASP A 415 -19.66 9.09 -21.01
N PRO A 416 -20.76 8.48 -20.52
CA PRO A 416 -21.60 7.60 -21.33
C PRO A 416 -22.21 8.31 -22.55
N ALA A 417 -22.45 9.62 -22.51
CA ALA A 417 -22.97 10.38 -23.62
C ALA A 417 -21.95 10.49 -24.78
N LEU A 418 -20.65 10.46 -24.48
CA LEU A 418 -19.59 10.37 -25.49
C LEU A 418 -19.42 8.92 -25.97
N ALA A 419 -19.50 7.96 -25.07
CA ALA A 419 -19.25 6.55 -25.39
C ALA A 419 -20.30 5.94 -26.32
N GLN A 420 -21.61 6.20 -26.07
CA GLN A 420 -22.70 5.59 -26.80
C GLN A 420 -22.65 5.79 -28.33
N PRO A 421 -22.43 6.98 -28.89
CA PRO A 421 -22.31 7.16 -30.34
C PRO A 421 -21.04 6.54 -30.91
N VAL A 422 -19.94 6.49 -30.14
CA VAL A 422 -18.70 5.79 -30.55
C VAL A 422 -18.95 4.29 -30.63
N PHE A 423 -19.61 3.71 -29.63
CA PHE A 423 -19.99 2.32 -29.59
C PHE A 423 -20.82 1.94 -30.82
N SER A 424 -21.88 2.69 -31.11
CA SER A 424 -22.73 2.47 -32.28
C SER A 424 -21.99 2.59 -33.62
N LEU A 425 -21.01 3.51 -33.71
CA LEU A 425 -20.16 3.61 -34.90
C LEU A 425 -19.31 2.35 -35.07
N MET A 426 -18.62 1.92 -34.01
CA MET A 426 -17.71 0.77 -34.05
C MET A 426 -18.44 -0.55 -34.37
N GLU A 427 -19.68 -0.72 -33.93
CA GLU A 427 -20.52 -1.85 -34.29
C GLU A 427 -20.88 -1.88 -35.78
N SER A 428 -21.10 -0.71 -36.38
CA SER A 428 -21.57 -0.57 -37.75
C SER A 428 -20.50 -0.79 -38.82
N ILE A 429 -19.22 -0.85 -38.46
CA ILE A 429 -18.08 -0.93 -39.39
C ILE A 429 -17.44 -2.32 -39.36
N SER A 430 -16.92 -2.75 -40.51
CA SER A 430 -16.22 -4.03 -40.67
C SER A 430 -14.71 -3.94 -40.48
N THR A 431 -14.12 -2.80 -40.83
CA THR A 431 -12.67 -2.57 -40.66
C THR A 431 -12.44 -2.00 -39.27
N LYS A 432 -11.84 -2.79 -38.40
CA LYS A 432 -11.64 -2.45 -36.99
C LYS A 432 -10.22 -2.01 -36.71
N VAL A 433 -10.10 -0.94 -35.96
CA VAL A 433 -8.85 -0.48 -35.39
C VAL A 433 -8.93 -0.69 -33.87
N PRO A 434 -7.87 -1.13 -33.20
CA PRO A 434 -7.86 -1.17 -31.73
C PRO A 434 -8.24 0.19 -31.16
N LEU A 435 -9.27 0.20 -30.32
CA LEU A 435 -9.77 1.39 -29.65
C LEU A 435 -9.62 1.22 -28.14
N LEU A 436 -8.61 1.93 -27.57
CA LEU A 436 -8.37 1.92 -26.13
C LEU A 436 -9.26 2.97 -25.46
N VAL A 437 -10.04 2.54 -24.49
CA VAL A 437 -10.98 3.38 -23.72
C VAL A 437 -10.78 3.16 -22.23
N MET A 438 -11.39 3.98 -21.38
CA MET A 438 -11.37 3.75 -19.94
C MET A 438 -12.24 2.52 -19.58
N ASP A 439 -11.86 1.81 -18.53
CA ASP A 439 -12.57 0.62 -18.03
C ASP A 439 -14.00 0.90 -17.55
N SER A 440 -14.35 2.15 -17.28
CA SER A 440 -15.72 2.58 -17.00
C SER A 440 -16.73 2.19 -18.11
N TRP A 441 -16.25 2.04 -19.35
CA TRP A 441 -17.11 1.64 -20.48
C TRP A 441 -17.69 0.23 -20.34
N LEU A 442 -17.03 -0.64 -19.55
CA LEU A 442 -17.52 -1.97 -19.22
C LEU A 442 -18.82 -1.95 -18.40
N GLY A 443 -19.00 -0.92 -17.58
CA GLY A 443 -20.14 -0.78 -16.68
C GLY A 443 -21.30 0.06 -17.22
N PHE A 444 -21.22 0.58 -18.45
CA PHE A 444 -22.35 1.33 -19.02
C PHE A 444 -23.52 0.41 -19.34
N ASN A 445 -24.73 0.87 -19.10
CA ASN A 445 -25.96 0.08 -19.27
C ASN A 445 -26.26 -0.36 -20.71
N PHE A 446 -25.62 0.26 -21.71
CA PHE A 446 -25.68 -0.13 -23.11
C PHE A 446 -24.51 -1.02 -23.54
N SER A 447 -23.56 -1.30 -22.64
CA SER A 447 -22.40 -2.15 -22.93
C SER A 447 -22.79 -3.62 -22.93
N ASN A 448 -22.39 -4.33 -23.98
CA ASN A 448 -22.49 -5.77 -24.10
C ASN A 448 -21.11 -6.33 -24.39
N TYR A 449 -20.64 -7.30 -23.63
CA TYR A 449 -19.29 -7.84 -23.73
C TYR A 449 -19.00 -8.45 -25.10
N GLU A 450 -19.94 -9.21 -25.66
CA GLU A 450 -19.80 -9.78 -26.99
C GLU A 450 -19.62 -8.69 -28.07
N MET A 451 -20.37 -7.60 -27.95
CA MET A 451 -20.28 -6.47 -28.86
C MET A 451 -18.99 -5.67 -28.65
N LEU A 452 -18.55 -5.48 -27.42
CA LEU A 452 -17.28 -4.81 -27.11
C LEU A 452 -16.08 -5.61 -27.64
N GLU A 453 -16.10 -6.92 -27.51
CA GLU A 453 -15.10 -7.83 -28.09
C GLU A 453 -15.10 -7.74 -29.62
N TYR A 454 -16.26 -7.86 -30.24
CA TYR A 454 -16.42 -7.75 -31.69
C TYR A 454 -15.96 -6.40 -32.23
N ALA A 455 -16.23 -5.31 -31.54
CA ALA A 455 -15.88 -3.96 -31.94
C ALA A 455 -14.40 -3.60 -31.70
N ASN A 456 -13.59 -4.51 -31.16
CA ASN A 456 -12.15 -4.36 -30.91
C ASN A 456 -11.81 -3.26 -29.88
N PHE A 457 -12.58 -3.20 -28.78
CA PHE A 457 -12.31 -2.33 -27.66
C PHE A 457 -11.26 -2.93 -26.71
N TYR A 458 -10.45 -2.07 -26.12
CA TYR A 458 -9.46 -2.38 -25.11
C TYR A 458 -9.63 -1.40 -23.94
N PHE A 459 -9.44 -1.86 -22.69
CA PHE A 459 -9.86 -1.14 -21.52
C PHE A 459 -8.66 -0.78 -20.65
N ILE A 460 -8.41 0.52 -20.49
CA ILE A 460 -7.35 1.06 -19.62
C ILE A 460 -7.83 0.90 -18.18
N SER A 461 -7.11 0.10 -17.41
CA SER A 461 -7.51 -0.22 -16.04
C SER A 461 -7.32 0.94 -15.07
N ASN A 462 -8.40 1.30 -14.40
CA ASN A 462 -8.42 2.27 -13.31
C ASN A 462 -9.07 1.63 -12.06
N ASN A 463 -8.46 0.56 -11.54
CA ASN A 463 -8.98 -0.38 -10.57
C ASN A 463 -10.18 -1.19 -11.11
N THR A 464 -10.04 -1.75 -12.30
CA THR A 464 -11.09 -2.53 -12.97
C THR A 464 -11.63 -3.64 -12.06
N PRO A 465 -12.97 -3.73 -11.86
CA PRO A 465 -13.57 -4.83 -11.12
C PRO A 465 -13.44 -6.18 -11.83
N LYS A 466 -13.36 -7.24 -11.04
CA LYS A 466 -13.49 -8.64 -11.53
C LYS A 466 -14.95 -9.04 -11.58
N TYR A 467 -15.66 -8.62 -12.63
CA TYR A 467 -17.10 -8.84 -12.74
C TYR A 467 -17.54 -10.32 -12.73
N GLN A 468 -16.63 -11.24 -13.07
CA GLN A 468 -16.88 -12.67 -13.13
C GLN A 468 -16.06 -13.42 -12.09
N SER A 469 -16.34 -13.20 -10.81
CA SER A 469 -15.67 -13.91 -9.71
C SER A 469 -16.67 -14.26 -8.62
N GLU A 470 -16.43 -15.37 -7.93
CA GLU A 470 -17.26 -15.81 -6.80
C GLU A 470 -17.29 -14.74 -5.68
N GLU A 471 -16.20 -14.02 -5.49
CA GLU A 471 -16.12 -12.93 -4.51
C GLU A 471 -16.99 -11.74 -4.90
N MET A 472 -17.11 -11.47 -6.21
CA MET A 472 -18.00 -10.42 -6.73
C MET A 472 -19.45 -10.80 -6.51
N ASP A 473 -19.83 -12.03 -6.86
CA ASP A 473 -21.20 -12.53 -6.68
C ASP A 473 -21.58 -12.48 -5.20
N ALA A 474 -20.72 -12.98 -4.31
CA ALA A 474 -20.95 -12.95 -2.87
C ALA A 474 -21.07 -11.52 -2.33
N PHE A 475 -20.30 -10.56 -2.86
CA PHE A 475 -20.41 -9.16 -2.47
C PHE A 475 -21.70 -8.52 -2.97
N GLN A 476 -22.10 -8.81 -4.21
CA GLN A 476 -23.36 -8.33 -4.79
C GLN A 476 -24.57 -8.82 -4.00
N ASP A 477 -24.59 -10.09 -3.62
CA ASP A 477 -25.66 -10.67 -2.80
C ASP A 477 -25.74 -9.99 -1.43
N LEU A 478 -24.60 -9.84 -0.75
CA LEU A 478 -24.52 -9.15 0.56
C LEU A 478 -24.96 -7.69 0.47
N PHE A 479 -24.56 -7.00 -0.60
CA PHE A 479 -24.93 -5.60 -0.83
C PHE A 479 -26.42 -5.47 -1.11
N TYR A 480 -26.97 -6.37 -1.95
CA TYR A 480 -28.39 -6.39 -2.27
C TYR A 480 -29.25 -6.71 -1.05
N GLU A 481 -28.84 -7.65 -0.21
CA GLU A 481 -29.53 -7.97 1.05
C GLU A 481 -29.67 -6.74 1.96
N LYS A 482 -28.64 -5.88 2.01
CA LYS A 482 -28.64 -4.69 2.87
C LYS A 482 -29.30 -3.47 2.28
N HIS A 483 -29.19 -3.26 0.97
CA HIS A 483 -29.56 -2.00 0.32
C HIS A 483 -30.67 -2.13 -0.70
N LEU A 484 -31.10 -3.36 -1.03
CA LEU A 484 -32.14 -3.69 -2.03
C LEU A 484 -31.79 -3.13 -3.43
N GLN A 485 -30.52 -2.98 -3.72
CA GLN A 485 -29.96 -2.56 -5.00
C GLN A 485 -28.61 -3.21 -5.23
N PHE A 486 -28.18 -3.35 -6.49
CA PHE A 486 -26.84 -3.81 -6.81
C PHE A 486 -25.78 -2.75 -6.52
N PRO A 487 -24.55 -3.15 -6.13
CA PRO A 487 -23.48 -2.21 -5.87
C PRO A 487 -23.07 -1.46 -7.14
N SER A 488 -22.88 -0.17 -7.05
CA SER A 488 -22.21 0.62 -8.08
C SER A 488 -20.70 0.39 -8.08
N THR A 489 -20.01 0.87 -9.10
CA THR A 489 -18.55 0.84 -9.14
C THR A 489 -17.90 1.59 -7.96
N ASN A 490 -18.57 2.62 -7.43
CA ASN A 490 -18.09 3.34 -6.24
C ASN A 490 -18.23 2.48 -4.97
N ALA A 491 -19.31 1.72 -4.84
CA ALA A 491 -19.48 0.79 -3.73
C ALA A 491 -18.46 -0.35 -3.79
N LEU A 492 -18.20 -0.90 -4.97
CA LEU A 492 -17.14 -1.88 -5.18
C LEU A 492 -15.76 -1.32 -4.78
N LEU A 493 -15.47 -0.09 -5.19
CA LEU A 493 -14.21 0.58 -4.87
C LEU A 493 -14.06 0.81 -3.37
N GLY A 494 -15.14 1.20 -2.67
CA GLY A 494 -15.12 1.39 -1.22
C GLY A 494 -14.85 0.11 -0.44
N ALA A 495 -15.46 -1.00 -0.85
CA ALA A 495 -15.22 -2.30 -0.25
C ALA A 495 -13.79 -2.79 -0.51
N GLU A 496 -13.32 -2.64 -1.74
CA GLU A 496 -11.97 -3.03 -2.14
C GLU A 496 -10.89 -2.20 -1.42
N LEU A 497 -11.14 -0.92 -1.22
CA LEU A 497 -10.28 -0.04 -0.43
C LEU A 497 -10.11 -0.55 1.00
N MET A 498 -11.19 -0.93 1.67
CA MET A 498 -11.14 -1.46 3.04
C MET A 498 -10.44 -2.81 3.11
N TYR A 499 -10.67 -3.69 2.12
CA TYR A 499 -9.95 -4.94 1.98
C TYR A 499 -8.43 -4.69 1.85
N TRP A 500 -8.03 -3.75 0.98
CA TRP A 500 -6.63 -3.38 0.78
C TRP A 500 -6.00 -2.78 2.04
N ILE A 501 -6.70 -1.87 2.75
CA ILE A 501 -6.23 -1.28 4.01
C ILE A 501 -5.97 -2.40 5.02
N HIS A 502 -6.97 -3.24 5.29
CA HIS A 502 -6.83 -4.34 6.25
C HIS A 502 -5.69 -5.30 5.89
N SER A 503 -5.52 -5.58 4.60
CA SER A 503 -4.46 -6.49 4.12
C SER A 503 -3.04 -5.94 4.29
N ASN A 504 -2.88 -4.62 4.48
CA ASN A 504 -1.58 -3.96 4.52
C ASN A 504 -1.30 -3.21 5.84
N ALA A 505 -2.34 -2.81 6.58
CA ALA A 505 -2.21 -2.18 7.88
C ALA A 505 -2.07 -3.26 8.97
N GLU A 506 -0.84 -3.67 9.22
CA GLU A 506 -0.53 -4.72 10.19
C GLU A 506 -0.14 -4.11 11.54
N PHE A 507 -0.74 -4.59 12.62
CA PHE A 507 -0.41 -4.15 13.99
C PHE A 507 1.08 -4.28 14.32
N ALA A 508 1.76 -5.30 13.80
CA ALA A 508 3.20 -5.49 13.97
C ALA A 508 4.05 -4.33 13.43
N ASN A 509 3.49 -3.52 12.54
CA ASN A 509 4.12 -2.35 11.94
C ASN A 509 3.42 -1.03 12.35
N ASP A 510 2.75 -0.98 13.51
CA ASP A 510 2.01 0.20 13.97
C ASP A 510 0.90 0.65 13.01
N PHE A 511 0.34 -0.29 12.24
CA PHE A 511 -0.58 -0.06 11.13
C PHE A 511 0.00 0.81 10.00
N GLU A 512 1.31 1.02 9.99
CA GLU A 512 1.98 1.66 8.85
C GLU A 512 1.86 0.80 7.60
N LEU A 513 1.46 1.41 6.48
CA LEU A 513 1.24 0.69 5.23
C LEU A 513 2.56 0.36 4.50
N ARG A 514 3.54 1.27 4.54
CA ARG A 514 4.76 1.20 3.73
C ARG A 514 5.55 -0.11 3.91
N PRO A 515 5.79 -0.62 5.12
CA PRO A 515 6.55 -1.86 5.29
C PRO A 515 5.90 -3.06 4.61
N SER A 516 4.58 -3.19 4.72
CA SER A 516 3.80 -4.26 4.11
C SER A 516 3.75 -4.11 2.57
N LEU A 517 3.51 -2.90 2.07
CA LEU A 517 3.44 -2.61 0.64
C LEU A 517 4.77 -2.87 -0.09
N ASP A 518 5.89 -2.52 0.52
CA ASP A 518 7.22 -2.75 -0.07
C ASP A 518 7.61 -4.23 -0.06
N GLN A 519 7.14 -4.99 0.92
CA GLN A 519 7.39 -6.43 1.00
C GLN A 519 6.55 -7.22 0.00
N LYS A 520 5.26 -6.89 -0.14
CA LYS A 520 4.29 -7.70 -0.90
C LYS A 520 4.38 -7.48 -2.42
N GLY A 521 4.76 -6.27 -2.86
CA GLY A 521 4.75 -5.93 -4.28
C GLY A 521 3.33 -5.98 -4.89
N TYR A 522 3.17 -6.72 -6.01
CA TYR A 522 1.84 -6.95 -6.57
C TYR A 522 0.98 -7.81 -5.64
N GLN A 523 -0.24 -7.38 -5.42
CA GLN A 523 -1.25 -8.06 -4.63
C GLN A 523 -2.53 -8.22 -5.45
N PRO A 524 -3.09 -9.43 -5.54
CA PRO A 524 -4.39 -9.62 -6.17
C PRO A 524 -5.47 -8.92 -5.35
N GLY A 525 -6.36 -8.22 -6.03
CA GLY A 525 -7.55 -7.67 -5.40
C GLY A 525 -8.60 -8.75 -5.12
N ARG A 526 -9.54 -8.45 -4.24
CA ARG A 526 -10.70 -9.31 -3.99
C ARG A 526 -11.81 -9.05 -5.01
N LEU A 527 -12.19 -7.79 -5.19
CA LEU A 527 -13.22 -7.36 -6.13
C LEU A 527 -12.62 -6.71 -7.38
N SER A 528 -11.33 -6.42 -7.39
CA SER A 528 -10.58 -5.85 -8.51
C SER A 528 -9.45 -6.77 -8.95
N TRP A 529 -8.80 -6.43 -10.06
CA TRP A 529 -7.69 -7.24 -10.58
C TRP A 529 -6.44 -7.16 -9.71
N GLY A 530 -6.20 -6.03 -9.02
CA GLY A 530 -5.13 -5.97 -8.05
C GLY A 530 -4.45 -4.61 -7.90
N PHE A 531 -3.37 -4.64 -7.14
CA PHE A 531 -2.64 -3.48 -6.69
C PHE A 531 -1.14 -3.73 -6.72
N ASN A 532 -0.37 -2.68 -6.99
CA ASN A 532 1.06 -2.67 -6.76
C ASN A 532 1.48 -1.29 -6.25
N PHE A 533 1.88 -1.24 -4.98
CA PHE A 533 2.33 -0.03 -4.30
C PHE A 533 3.81 -0.08 -3.92
N GLN A 534 4.56 -1.04 -4.45
CA GLN A 534 5.96 -1.22 -4.11
C GLN A 534 6.77 0.02 -4.48
N LYS A 535 7.36 0.67 -3.46
CA LYS A 535 8.18 1.89 -3.58
C LYS A 535 7.47 3.13 -4.16
N VAL A 536 6.14 3.08 -4.27
CA VAL A 536 5.33 4.19 -4.78
C VAL A 536 4.08 4.40 -3.91
N ASN A 537 3.56 5.61 -3.88
CA ASN A 537 2.38 5.98 -3.11
C ASN A 537 1.09 6.02 -3.94
N ASN A 538 1.04 5.28 -5.03
CA ASN A 538 -0.15 5.10 -5.84
C ASN A 538 -0.20 3.67 -6.38
N ASN A 539 -1.37 3.21 -6.80
CA ASN A 539 -1.46 1.94 -7.47
C ASN A 539 -0.72 2.01 -8.82
N SER A 540 0.40 1.31 -8.95
CA SER A 540 1.15 1.25 -10.21
C SER A 540 0.66 0.12 -11.14
N PHE A 541 -0.25 -0.74 -10.67
CA PHE A 541 -0.86 -1.78 -11.50
C PHE A 541 -2.02 -1.19 -12.32
N SER A 542 -1.76 -0.93 -13.58
CA SER A 542 -2.74 -0.38 -14.54
C SER A 542 -2.59 -1.05 -15.91
N PRO A 543 -2.94 -2.33 -16.03
CA PRO A 543 -2.90 -3.02 -17.31
C PRO A 543 -3.96 -2.48 -18.27
N VAL A 544 -3.79 -2.77 -19.57
CA VAL A 544 -4.86 -2.67 -20.56
C VAL A 544 -5.46 -4.06 -20.72
N PHE A 545 -6.78 -4.16 -20.60
CA PHE A 545 -7.51 -5.39 -20.80
C PHE A 545 -8.09 -5.51 -22.21
N LYS A 546 -8.21 -6.73 -22.72
CA LYS A 546 -9.07 -7.09 -23.83
C LYS A 546 -10.18 -8.01 -23.35
N LEU A 547 -11.27 -8.06 -24.11
CA LEU A 547 -12.26 -9.12 -23.98
C LEU A 547 -11.91 -10.27 -24.92
N GLU A 548 -11.97 -11.48 -24.41
CA GLU A 548 -11.79 -12.72 -25.18
C GLU A 548 -12.74 -13.78 -24.63
N SER A 549 -13.69 -14.22 -25.46
CA SER A 549 -14.76 -15.13 -25.04
C SER A 549 -15.58 -14.64 -23.84
N GLY A 550 -15.77 -13.33 -23.75
CA GLY A 550 -16.49 -12.66 -22.66
C GLY A 550 -15.69 -12.42 -21.40
N GLU A 551 -14.42 -12.86 -21.32
CA GLU A 551 -13.54 -12.67 -20.17
C GLU A 551 -12.55 -11.53 -20.42
N LEU A 552 -12.22 -10.78 -19.36
CA LEU A 552 -11.18 -9.76 -19.39
C LEU A 552 -9.81 -10.42 -19.25
N ILE A 553 -8.91 -10.14 -20.20
CA ILE A 553 -7.54 -10.65 -20.20
C ILE A 553 -6.57 -9.46 -20.26
N PRO A 554 -5.60 -9.35 -19.33
CA PRO A 554 -4.60 -8.30 -19.40
C PRO A 554 -3.66 -8.52 -20.60
N LEU A 555 -3.27 -7.43 -21.27
CA LEU A 555 -2.32 -7.44 -22.39
C LEU A 555 -0.85 -7.44 -21.92
N ASN A 556 -0.58 -7.03 -20.69
CA ASN A 556 0.73 -6.85 -20.07
C ASN A 556 0.72 -7.26 -18.60
#